data_1cbbd8826eeb76fa3b10efdf46ab389c
#
_entry.id   1cbbd8826eeb76fa3b10efdf46ab389c
#
_cell.length_a   1.000
_cell.length_b   1.000
_cell.length_c   1.000
_cell.angle_alpha   90.00
_cell.angle_beta   90.00
_cell.angle_gamma   90.00
#
_symmetry.space_group_name_H-M   'P 1'
#
loop_
_entity.id
_entity.type
_entity.pdbx_description
1 polymer ?
#
loop_
_entity_poly.entity_id
_entity_poly.type
_entity_poly.pdbx_seq_one_letter_code
_entity_poly.pdbx_strand_id
1 'polypeptide(L)'
;MGSRRRDIPEINAGSMADIAFLLLVFFLVTTTMDIPTGLQVALPPISEEPPEDSKQKKREVLEVLVNAADQLLVEGSPLTIDRLQQKTIDHLTNEGKDPTLSTTSTAAIVSLKNDRGTSYDMYVQVYNELTAAYNRVRDDYSMQEYGKSYKDLDPQRDKDKIKEVKKKYPRKLSEAEPVSIGSEEWQNLKKMVDVPPQQ
;
A
#
# COMPACT_ATOMS: atom_id res chain seq x y z
N MET A 1 19.98 5.34 -83.22
CA MET A 1 19.13 4.82 -82.13
C MET A 1 19.28 5.71 -80.91
N GLY A 2 18.30 6.60 -80.69
CA GLY A 2 18.29 7.55 -79.56
C GLY A 2 17.77 6.86 -78.30
N SER A 3 18.58 6.78 -77.28
CA SER A 3 18.20 6.31 -75.96
C SER A 3 17.37 7.36 -75.27
N ARG A 4 16.03 7.13 -75.11
CA ARG A 4 15.16 7.93 -74.30
C ARG A 4 15.55 7.72 -72.81
N ARG A 5 16.22 8.67 -72.19
CA ARG A 5 16.37 8.73 -70.76
C ARG A 5 14.98 8.92 -70.19
N ARG A 6 14.52 8.00 -69.34
CA ARG A 6 13.30 8.18 -68.54
C ARG A 6 13.62 9.17 -67.45
N ASP A 7 12.92 10.31 -67.47
CA ASP A 7 12.97 11.25 -66.35
C ASP A 7 12.45 10.57 -65.09
N ILE A 8 13.26 10.56 -64.05
CA ILE A 8 12.87 10.06 -62.74
C ILE A 8 11.90 11.10 -62.18
N PRO A 9 10.67 10.72 -61.79
CA PRO A 9 9.72 11.65 -61.21
C PRO A 9 10.34 12.27 -59.94
N GLU A 10 10.46 13.61 -59.90
CA GLU A 10 10.88 14.32 -58.71
C GLU A 10 9.86 14.15 -57.61
N ILE A 11 10.28 13.55 -56.51
CA ILE A 11 9.45 13.40 -55.32
C ILE A 11 9.25 14.78 -54.71
N ASN A 12 8.00 15.23 -54.60
CA ASN A 12 7.68 16.52 -53.99
C ASN A 12 7.99 16.50 -52.49
N ALA A 13 9.13 17.07 -52.09
CA ALA A 13 9.60 17.15 -50.72
C ALA A 13 8.59 17.84 -49.78
N GLY A 14 7.79 18.78 -50.27
CA GLY A 14 6.74 19.46 -49.54
C GLY A 14 5.63 18.50 -49.10
N SER A 15 5.18 17.60 -50.01
CA SER A 15 4.16 16.61 -49.68
C SER A 15 4.67 15.54 -48.67
N MET A 16 5.94 15.17 -48.77
CA MET A 16 6.55 14.26 -47.81
C MET A 16 6.69 14.89 -46.42
N ALA A 17 7.07 16.16 -46.36
CA ALA A 17 7.15 16.89 -45.10
C ALA A 17 5.79 17.04 -44.43
N ASP A 18 4.72 17.28 -45.18
CA ASP A 18 3.35 17.38 -44.64
C ASP A 18 2.89 16.01 -44.05
N ILE A 19 3.10 14.92 -44.77
CA ILE A 19 2.77 13.57 -44.26
C ILE A 19 3.56 13.27 -43.01
N ALA A 20 4.85 13.57 -42.96
CA ALA A 20 5.69 13.35 -41.79
C ALA A 20 5.21 14.20 -40.61
N PHE A 21 4.82 15.45 -40.83
CA PHE A 21 4.27 16.33 -39.82
C PHE A 21 2.92 15.83 -39.28
N LEU A 22 2.01 15.41 -40.16
CA LEU A 22 0.72 14.85 -39.75
C LEU A 22 0.88 13.55 -38.94
N LEU A 23 1.79 12.67 -39.35
CA LEU A 23 2.12 11.47 -38.56
C LEU A 23 2.70 11.80 -37.21
N LEU A 24 3.59 12.80 -37.11
CA LEU A 24 4.16 13.24 -35.84
C LEU A 24 3.08 13.77 -34.91
N VAL A 25 2.18 14.64 -35.40
CA VAL A 25 1.06 15.18 -34.62
C VAL A 25 0.10 14.05 -34.22
N PHE A 26 -0.19 13.12 -35.13
CA PHE A 26 -1.03 11.97 -34.86
C PHE A 26 -0.46 11.13 -33.71
N PHE A 27 0.82 10.77 -33.75
CA PHE A 27 1.46 10.02 -32.65
C PHE A 27 1.48 10.82 -31.36
N LEU A 28 1.72 12.12 -31.41
CA LEU A 28 1.77 12.99 -30.24
C LEU A 28 0.40 13.07 -29.54
N VAL A 29 -0.70 13.09 -30.30
CA VAL A 29 -2.06 13.12 -29.76
C VAL A 29 -2.55 11.74 -29.32
N THR A 30 -2.13 10.67 -30.02
CA THR A 30 -2.57 9.29 -29.70
C THR A 30 -1.74 8.63 -28.61
N THR A 31 -0.51 9.07 -28.35
CA THR A 31 0.30 8.64 -27.21
C THR A 31 -0.12 9.37 -25.94
N THR A 32 -1.34 9.14 -25.48
CA THR A 32 -1.69 9.45 -24.09
C THR A 32 -0.98 8.42 -23.21
N MET A 33 0.07 8.82 -22.51
CA MET A 33 0.61 8.00 -21.44
C MET A 33 -0.42 7.99 -20.32
N ASP A 34 -1.11 6.88 -20.15
CA ASP A 34 -1.85 6.60 -18.92
C ASP A 34 -0.84 6.61 -17.78
N ILE A 35 -0.92 7.64 -16.94
CA ILE A 35 -0.18 7.65 -15.68
C ILE A 35 -0.82 6.56 -14.82
N PRO A 36 -0.11 5.47 -14.49
CA PRO A 36 -0.67 4.42 -13.66
C PRO A 36 -1.03 5.03 -12.31
N THR A 37 -2.31 5.31 -12.10
CA THR A 37 -2.90 5.70 -10.81
C THR A 37 -3.12 4.47 -9.97
N GLY A 38 -2.04 3.82 -9.56
CA GLY A 38 -2.07 2.65 -8.70
C GLY A 38 -1.36 2.91 -7.39
N LEU A 39 -1.69 2.12 -6.37
CA LEU A 39 -0.93 2.09 -5.13
C LEU A 39 0.45 1.50 -5.42
N GLN A 40 1.50 2.27 -5.15
CA GLN A 40 2.87 1.75 -5.22
C GLN A 40 3.15 0.94 -3.95
N VAL A 41 3.00 -0.36 -4.06
CA VAL A 41 3.35 -1.32 -3.00
C VAL A 41 4.70 -1.95 -3.37
N ALA A 42 5.68 -1.82 -2.48
CA ALA A 42 6.93 -2.56 -2.62
C ALA A 42 6.65 -4.02 -2.23
N LEU A 43 6.61 -4.90 -3.22
CA LEU A 43 6.54 -6.34 -2.96
C LEU A 43 7.83 -6.75 -2.22
N PRO A 44 7.71 -7.57 -1.16
CA PRO A 44 8.89 -8.15 -0.54
C PRO A 44 9.63 -9.02 -1.58
N PRO A 45 10.96 -9.09 -1.53
CA PRO A 45 11.70 -10.00 -2.40
C PRO A 45 11.20 -11.42 -2.19
N ILE A 46 11.02 -12.18 -3.27
CA ILE A 46 10.67 -13.60 -3.21
C ILE A 46 11.84 -14.28 -2.51
N SER A 47 11.65 -14.66 -1.26
CA SER A 47 12.61 -15.46 -0.51
C SER A 47 12.31 -16.92 -0.85
N GLU A 48 13.21 -17.59 -1.55
CA GLU A 48 13.11 -19.01 -1.88
C GLU A 48 13.30 -19.90 -0.64
N GLU A 49 13.80 -19.34 0.44
CA GLU A 49 13.87 -20.02 1.73
C GLU A 49 12.60 -19.73 2.53
N PRO A 50 11.90 -20.78 3.05
CA PRO A 50 10.83 -20.54 4.01
C PRO A 50 11.44 -19.74 5.17
N PRO A 51 10.81 -18.62 5.59
CA PRO A 51 11.31 -17.87 6.72
C PRO A 51 11.47 -18.83 7.88
N GLU A 52 12.70 -19.00 8.37
CA GLU A 52 12.89 -19.65 9.66
C GLU A 52 11.86 -19.06 10.60
N ASP A 53 11.10 -19.93 11.28
CA ASP A 53 10.08 -19.59 12.28
C ASP A 53 10.65 -18.57 13.29
N SER A 54 10.83 -17.34 12.86
CA SER A 54 10.92 -16.23 13.79
C SER A 54 9.54 -16.20 14.41
N LYS A 55 9.41 -16.79 15.60
CA LYS A 55 8.22 -16.76 16.46
C LYS A 55 7.92 -15.31 16.79
N GLN A 56 7.46 -14.56 15.78
CA GLN A 56 6.90 -13.25 15.96
C GLN A 56 5.76 -13.45 16.94
N LYS A 57 5.92 -12.91 18.13
CA LYS A 57 4.89 -13.06 19.15
C LYS A 57 3.61 -12.58 18.53
N LYS A 58 2.54 -13.37 18.57
CA LYS A 58 1.25 -13.04 17.95
C LYS A 58 0.82 -11.59 18.24
N ARG A 59 1.13 -11.10 19.44
CA ARG A 59 0.84 -9.73 19.86
C ARG A 59 1.54 -8.61 19.06
N GLU A 60 2.63 -8.92 18.33
CA GLU A 60 3.33 -7.93 17.51
C GLU A 60 2.65 -7.72 16.15
N VAL A 61 1.74 -8.60 15.77
CA VAL A 61 1.05 -8.57 14.47
C VAL A 61 -0.40 -8.19 14.67
N LEU A 62 -0.78 -7.02 14.16
CA LEU A 62 -2.18 -6.62 14.02
C LEU A 62 -2.74 -7.27 12.76
N GLU A 63 -3.58 -8.29 12.92
CA GLU A 63 -4.20 -8.98 11.79
C GLU A 63 -5.46 -8.25 11.36
N VAL A 64 -5.49 -7.82 10.09
CA VAL A 64 -6.60 -7.14 9.45
C VAL A 64 -7.10 -8.02 8.30
N LEU A 65 -8.33 -8.49 8.39
CA LEU A 65 -8.96 -9.38 7.43
C LEU A 65 -10.13 -8.68 6.77
N VAL A 66 -10.26 -8.81 5.45
CA VAL A 66 -11.42 -8.33 4.69
C VAL A 66 -12.00 -9.48 3.90
N ASN A 67 -13.30 -9.74 4.05
CA ASN A 67 -13.97 -10.83 3.35
C ASN A 67 -14.58 -10.39 2.01
N ALA A 68 -15.12 -11.36 1.25
CA ALA A 68 -15.77 -11.13 -0.03
C ALA A 68 -17.07 -10.29 0.05
N ALA A 69 -17.61 -10.07 1.25
CA ALA A 69 -18.76 -9.20 1.50
C ALA A 69 -18.35 -7.81 2.02
N ASP A 70 -17.08 -7.42 1.84
CA ASP A 70 -16.48 -6.16 2.28
C ASP A 70 -16.62 -5.90 3.81
N GLN A 71 -16.65 -6.98 4.59
CA GLN A 71 -16.66 -6.88 6.05
C GLN A 71 -15.23 -6.93 6.58
N LEU A 72 -14.93 -6.06 7.53
CA LEU A 72 -13.64 -5.92 8.17
C LEU A 72 -13.61 -6.65 9.51
N LEU A 73 -12.58 -7.44 9.71
CA LEU A 73 -12.28 -8.11 10.97
C LEU A 73 -10.85 -7.74 11.40
N VAL A 74 -10.69 -7.28 12.62
CA VAL A 74 -9.37 -6.94 13.18
C VAL A 74 -9.16 -7.77 14.44
N GLU A 75 -8.10 -8.57 14.45
CA GLU A 75 -7.81 -9.53 15.55
C GLU A 75 -9.02 -10.39 15.92
N GLY A 76 -9.75 -10.89 14.90
CA GLY A 76 -10.93 -11.72 15.09
C GLY A 76 -12.20 -10.95 15.47
N SER A 77 -12.16 -9.65 15.74
CA SER A 77 -13.32 -8.82 16.10
C SER A 77 -13.82 -8.00 14.94
N PRO A 78 -15.14 -7.96 14.66
CA PRO A 78 -15.70 -7.07 13.65
C PRO A 78 -15.41 -5.61 13.97
N LEU A 79 -14.92 -4.86 12.98
CA LEU A 79 -14.61 -3.45 13.13
C LEU A 79 -15.17 -2.65 11.96
N THR A 80 -15.55 -1.40 12.21
CA THR A 80 -15.89 -0.46 11.14
C THR A 80 -14.64 0.25 10.63
N ILE A 81 -14.65 0.64 9.35
CA ILE A 81 -13.52 1.31 8.70
C ILE A 81 -13.06 2.55 9.47
N ASP A 82 -14.00 3.35 9.99
CA ASP A 82 -13.72 4.59 10.74
C ASP A 82 -12.88 4.35 12.00
N ARG A 83 -12.93 3.16 12.59
CA ARG A 83 -12.19 2.81 13.80
C ARG A 83 -10.83 2.15 13.50
N LEU A 84 -10.61 1.74 12.25
CA LEU A 84 -9.40 1.03 11.87
C LEU A 84 -8.15 1.86 12.10
N GLN A 85 -8.19 3.13 11.72
CA GLN A 85 -7.08 4.06 11.92
C GLN A 85 -6.68 4.13 13.39
N GLN A 86 -7.65 4.37 14.29
CA GLN A 86 -7.37 4.49 15.72
C GLN A 86 -6.83 3.18 16.30
N LYS A 87 -7.44 2.03 15.98
CA LYS A 87 -6.97 0.72 16.44
C LYS A 87 -5.53 0.45 16.01
N THR A 88 -5.18 0.86 14.78
CA THR A 88 -3.81 0.75 14.28
C THR A 88 -2.84 1.68 15.02
N ILE A 89 -3.24 2.92 15.31
CA ILE A 89 -2.44 3.86 16.11
C ILE A 89 -2.19 3.27 17.49
N ASP A 90 -3.21 2.76 18.17
CA ASP A 90 -3.09 2.15 19.50
C ASP A 90 -2.10 0.98 19.49
N HIS A 91 -2.13 0.15 18.44
CA HIS A 91 -1.18 -0.94 18.26
C HIS A 91 0.27 -0.45 18.06
N LEU A 92 0.46 0.60 17.24
CA LEU A 92 1.78 1.17 16.94
C LEU A 92 2.40 1.95 18.10
N THR A 93 1.58 2.54 18.97
CA THR A 93 2.01 3.43 20.07
C THR A 93 1.90 2.81 21.45
N ASN A 94 1.54 1.53 21.54
CA ASN A 94 1.33 0.85 22.82
C ASN A 94 2.55 0.87 23.73
N GLU A 95 3.76 0.72 23.18
CA GLU A 95 5.02 0.69 23.94
C GLU A 95 4.99 -0.29 25.16
N GLY A 96 4.26 -1.41 24.99
CA GLY A 96 4.16 -2.46 26.00
C GLY A 96 3.18 -2.18 27.17
N LYS A 97 2.39 -1.11 27.10
CA LYS A 97 1.40 -0.76 28.14
C LYS A 97 0.31 -1.82 28.25
N ASP A 98 -0.24 -2.22 27.10
CA ASP A 98 -1.22 -3.29 27.01
C ASP A 98 -0.53 -4.59 26.59
N PRO A 99 -0.68 -5.70 27.34
CA PRO A 99 -0.05 -6.99 27.03
C PRO A 99 -0.62 -7.64 25.78
N THR A 100 -1.77 -7.21 25.28
CA THR A 100 -2.42 -7.72 24.07
C THR A 100 -1.92 -7.04 22.79
N LEU A 101 -1.35 -5.84 22.90
CA LEU A 101 -0.84 -5.06 21.79
C LEU A 101 0.70 -5.15 21.67
N SER A 102 1.27 -4.56 20.62
CA SER A 102 2.70 -4.64 20.35
C SER A 102 3.58 -4.14 21.50
N THR A 103 4.75 -4.74 21.67
CA THR A 103 5.71 -4.35 22.71
C THR A 103 6.39 -3.04 22.41
N THR A 104 6.68 -2.78 21.16
CA THR A 104 7.38 -1.59 20.70
C THR A 104 6.89 -1.18 19.32
N SER A 105 6.96 0.11 19.02
CA SER A 105 6.64 0.64 17.70
C SER A 105 7.48 0.01 16.57
N THR A 106 8.71 -0.39 16.87
CA THR A 106 9.60 -1.04 15.91
C THR A 106 9.29 -2.52 15.70
N ALA A 107 8.68 -3.21 16.68
CA ALA A 107 8.26 -4.61 16.56
C ALA A 107 6.88 -4.74 15.89
N ALA A 108 6.03 -3.71 16.01
CA ALA A 108 4.68 -3.70 15.49
C ALA A 108 4.64 -3.95 13.97
N ILE A 109 3.80 -4.88 13.56
CA ILE A 109 3.55 -5.27 12.17
C ILE A 109 2.04 -5.23 11.96
N VAL A 110 1.60 -4.72 10.82
CA VAL A 110 0.21 -4.80 10.37
C VAL A 110 0.15 -5.78 9.21
N SER A 111 -0.68 -6.82 9.34
CA SER A 111 -0.89 -7.82 8.30
C SER A 111 -2.27 -7.65 7.70
N LEU A 112 -2.32 -7.24 6.43
CA LEU A 112 -3.56 -7.13 5.67
C LEU A 112 -3.75 -8.39 4.83
N LYS A 113 -4.91 -9.03 4.99
CA LYS A 113 -5.33 -10.19 4.20
C LYS A 113 -6.71 -9.93 3.64
N ASN A 114 -6.85 -10.05 2.32
CA ASN A 114 -8.15 -9.88 1.65
C ASN A 114 -8.61 -11.19 1.03
N ASP A 115 -9.93 -11.36 0.97
CA ASP A 115 -10.53 -12.38 0.14
C ASP A 115 -10.40 -11.99 -1.35
N ARG A 116 -10.37 -12.99 -2.24
CA ARG A 116 -10.36 -12.75 -3.69
C ARG A 116 -11.61 -12.03 -4.18
N GLY A 117 -12.71 -12.14 -3.45
CA GLY A 117 -13.98 -11.48 -3.74
C GLY A 117 -14.12 -10.08 -3.14
N THR A 118 -13.15 -9.61 -2.35
CA THR A 118 -13.16 -8.25 -1.77
C THR A 118 -13.19 -7.21 -2.89
N SER A 119 -14.05 -6.19 -2.76
CA SER A 119 -14.08 -5.10 -3.71
C SER A 119 -12.79 -4.28 -3.68
N TYR A 120 -12.39 -3.75 -4.83
CA TYR A 120 -11.22 -2.88 -4.92
C TYR A 120 -11.40 -1.59 -4.09
N ASP A 121 -12.62 -1.10 -4.03
CA ASP A 121 -12.96 0.09 -3.22
C ASP A 121 -12.69 -0.14 -1.73
N MET A 122 -13.18 -1.25 -1.18
CA MET A 122 -12.94 -1.62 0.22
C MET A 122 -11.45 -1.84 0.51
N TYR A 123 -10.73 -2.50 -0.39
CA TYR A 123 -9.28 -2.68 -0.27
C TYR A 123 -8.57 -1.31 -0.18
N VAL A 124 -8.90 -0.38 -1.08
CA VAL A 124 -8.28 0.96 -1.09
C VAL A 124 -8.63 1.74 0.17
N GLN A 125 -9.87 1.67 0.66
CA GLN A 125 -10.27 2.32 1.90
C GLN A 125 -9.47 1.80 3.09
N VAL A 126 -9.38 0.48 3.26
CA VAL A 126 -8.60 -0.16 4.34
C VAL A 126 -7.13 0.25 4.24
N TYR A 127 -6.54 0.17 3.06
CA TYR A 127 -5.15 0.55 2.83
C TYR A 127 -4.87 2.02 3.15
N ASN A 128 -5.79 2.91 2.81
CA ASN A 128 -5.70 4.33 3.11
C ASN A 128 -5.75 4.60 4.62
N GLU A 129 -6.67 3.95 5.36
CA GLU A 129 -6.77 4.08 6.81
C GLU A 129 -5.52 3.57 7.52
N LEU A 130 -4.98 2.42 7.10
CA LEU A 130 -3.72 1.90 7.63
C LEU A 130 -2.55 2.85 7.35
N THR A 131 -2.49 3.40 6.14
CA THR A 131 -1.45 4.38 5.76
C THR A 131 -1.59 5.69 6.54
N ALA A 132 -2.82 6.16 6.72
CA ALA A 132 -3.12 7.35 7.51
C ALA A 132 -2.70 7.18 8.98
N ALA A 133 -2.89 5.98 9.57
CA ALA A 133 -2.42 5.66 10.90
C ALA A 133 -0.89 5.83 11.04
N TYR A 134 -0.11 5.25 10.12
CA TYR A 134 1.36 5.42 10.12
C TYR A 134 1.78 6.88 9.94
N ASN A 135 1.09 7.62 9.06
CA ASN A 135 1.39 9.03 8.84
C ASN A 135 1.07 9.86 10.10
N ARG A 136 -0.05 9.58 10.75
CA ARG A 136 -0.46 10.27 11.98
C ARG A 136 0.54 10.08 13.10
N VAL A 137 0.96 8.84 13.35
CA VAL A 137 1.94 8.54 14.41
C VAL A 137 3.30 9.21 14.12
N ARG A 138 3.72 9.24 12.85
CA ARG A 138 4.93 9.95 12.45
C ARG A 138 4.81 11.46 12.60
N ASP A 139 3.64 12.03 12.26
CA ASP A 139 3.36 13.45 12.45
C ASP A 139 3.40 13.82 13.93
N ASP A 140 2.72 13.07 14.79
CA ASP A 140 2.64 13.31 16.22
C ASP A 140 4.05 13.24 16.85
N TYR A 141 4.86 12.23 16.51
CA TYR A 141 6.24 12.12 16.97
C TYR A 141 7.11 13.28 16.46
N SER A 142 7.02 13.63 15.18
CA SER A 142 7.79 14.72 14.58
C SER A 142 7.42 16.08 15.18
N MET A 143 6.13 16.29 15.46
CA MET A 143 5.65 17.50 16.12
C MET A 143 6.19 17.61 17.56
N GLN A 144 6.18 16.49 18.28
CA GLN A 144 6.68 16.45 19.67
C GLN A 144 8.18 16.67 19.75
N GLU A 145 8.96 16.05 18.85
CA GLU A 145 10.43 16.06 18.92
C GLU A 145 11.05 17.29 18.24
N TYR A 146 10.46 17.73 17.11
CA TYR A 146 11.05 18.79 16.27
C TYR A 146 10.18 20.04 16.14
N GLY A 147 8.96 20.04 16.70
CA GLY A 147 8.00 21.15 16.57
C GLY A 147 7.47 21.38 15.15
N LYS A 148 7.64 20.38 14.27
CA LYS A 148 7.18 20.43 12.87
C LYS A 148 6.50 19.12 12.50
N SER A 149 5.43 19.20 11.67
CA SER A 149 4.80 18.01 11.10
C SER A 149 5.80 17.24 10.22
N TYR A 150 5.69 15.92 10.20
CA TYR A 150 6.53 15.07 9.35
C TYR A 150 6.40 15.43 7.85
N LYS A 151 5.22 15.91 7.42
CA LYS A 151 4.96 16.36 6.05
C LYS A 151 5.69 17.64 5.69
N ASP A 152 5.99 18.50 6.68
CA ASP A 152 6.63 19.79 6.52
C ASP A 152 8.17 19.71 6.64
N LEU A 153 8.70 18.52 6.88
CA LEU A 153 10.14 18.29 6.89
C LEU A 153 10.69 18.29 5.45
N ASP A 154 11.73 19.10 5.24
CA ASP A 154 12.42 19.19 3.95
C ASP A 154 13.25 17.92 3.69
N PRO A 155 13.03 17.18 2.58
CA PRO A 155 13.74 15.96 2.27
C PRO A 155 15.26 16.12 2.14
N GLN A 156 15.77 17.32 1.86
CA GLN A 156 17.19 17.58 1.71
C GLN A 156 17.81 18.12 3.01
N ARG A 157 17.13 19.06 3.67
CA ARG A 157 17.63 19.74 4.88
C ARG A 157 17.44 18.92 6.15
N ASP A 158 16.28 18.23 6.26
CA ASP A 158 15.88 17.47 7.45
C ASP A 158 16.03 15.96 7.27
N LYS A 159 16.96 15.53 6.41
CA LYS A 159 17.17 14.11 6.04
C LYS A 159 17.38 13.21 7.26
N ASP A 160 18.17 13.66 8.23
CA ASP A 160 18.47 12.88 9.43
C ASP A 160 17.25 12.74 10.34
N LYS A 161 16.45 13.81 10.50
CA LYS A 161 15.18 13.78 11.24
C LYS A 161 14.18 12.83 10.59
N ILE A 162 14.02 12.89 9.26
CA ILE A 162 13.17 11.98 8.49
C ILE A 162 13.60 10.53 8.70
N LYS A 163 14.92 10.28 8.68
CA LYS A 163 15.47 8.93 8.91
C LYS A 163 15.18 8.44 10.33
N GLU A 164 15.28 9.30 11.31
CA GLU A 164 14.99 8.98 12.72
C GLU A 164 13.50 8.67 12.92
N VAL A 165 12.58 9.50 12.38
CA VAL A 165 11.14 9.24 12.42
C VAL A 165 10.82 7.89 11.78
N LYS A 166 11.39 7.60 10.60
CA LYS A 166 11.19 6.31 9.92
C LYS A 166 11.78 5.13 10.69
N LYS A 167 12.86 5.34 11.43
CA LYS A 167 13.48 4.31 12.27
C LYS A 167 12.64 4.03 13.51
N LYS A 168 12.06 5.06 14.12
CA LYS A 168 11.17 4.91 15.30
C LYS A 168 9.84 4.26 14.92
N TYR A 169 9.25 4.68 13.79
CA TYR A 169 7.99 4.15 13.26
C TYR A 169 8.17 3.62 11.84
N PRO A 170 8.81 2.46 11.68
CA PRO A 170 8.98 1.83 10.38
C PRO A 170 7.61 1.38 9.86
N ARG A 171 7.33 1.61 8.56
CA ARG A 171 6.11 1.11 7.94
C ARG A 171 6.27 -0.37 7.65
N LYS A 172 5.76 -1.20 8.54
CA LYS A 172 5.71 -2.66 8.41
C LYS A 172 4.27 -3.08 8.11
N LEU A 173 3.82 -2.78 6.91
CA LEU A 173 2.55 -3.26 6.37
C LEU A 173 2.87 -4.45 5.47
N SER A 174 2.47 -5.64 5.89
CA SER A 174 2.59 -6.88 5.13
C SER A 174 1.25 -7.18 4.47
N GLU A 175 1.26 -7.37 3.18
CA GLU A 175 0.10 -7.83 2.43
C GLU A 175 0.28 -9.31 2.11
N ALA A 176 -0.64 -10.13 2.58
CA ALA A 176 -0.67 -11.54 2.23
C ALA A 176 -1.35 -11.72 0.87
N GLU A 177 -0.99 -12.80 0.16
CA GLU A 177 -1.69 -13.17 -1.07
C GLU A 177 -3.19 -13.33 -0.79
N PRO A 178 -4.06 -12.84 -1.69
CA PRO A 178 -5.50 -13.00 -1.54
C PRO A 178 -5.89 -14.47 -1.47
N VAL A 179 -6.49 -14.87 -0.38
CA VAL A 179 -6.98 -16.23 -0.15
C VAL A 179 -8.50 -16.23 -0.22
N SER A 180 -9.10 -17.37 -0.57
CA SER A 180 -10.54 -17.52 -0.41
C SER A 180 -10.84 -17.80 1.05
N ILE A 181 -11.26 -16.78 1.78
CA ILE A 181 -11.69 -16.94 3.17
C ILE A 181 -13.10 -17.54 3.12
N GLY A 182 -13.21 -18.84 3.31
CA GLY A 182 -14.51 -19.53 3.33
C GLY A 182 -15.44 -18.94 4.37
N SER A 183 -16.74 -18.93 4.08
CA SER A 183 -17.76 -18.45 5.04
C SER A 183 -17.68 -19.15 6.40
N GLU A 184 -17.26 -20.42 6.42
CA GLU A 184 -17.07 -21.20 7.64
C GLU A 184 -15.85 -20.71 8.44
N GLU A 185 -14.74 -20.43 7.80
CA GLU A 185 -13.53 -19.90 8.44
C GLU A 185 -13.80 -18.51 9.05
N TRP A 186 -14.49 -17.65 8.32
CA TRP A 186 -14.95 -16.34 8.81
C TRP A 186 -15.85 -16.48 10.04
N GLN A 187 -16.81 -17.41 10.03
CA GLN A 187 -17.69 -17.67 11.16
C GLN A 187 -16.93 -18.26 12.36
N ASN A 188 -15.92 -19.07 12.13
CA ASN A 188 -15.08 -19.62 13.18
C ASN A 188 -14.20 -18.57 13.84
N LEU A 189 -13.60 -17.67 13.06
CA LEU A 189 -12.83 -16.53 13.56
C LEU A 189 -13.72 -15.61 14.42
N LYS A 190 -14.95 -15.34 13.98
CA LYS A 190 -15.92 -14.57 14.74
C LYS A 190 -16.35 -15.24 16.03
N LYS A 191 -16.56 -16.55 16.05
CA LYS A 191 -16.93 -17.32 17.24
C LYS A 191 -15.82 -17.40 18.28
N MET A 192 -14.55 -17.35 17.88
CA MET A 192 -13.43 -17.37 18.81
C MET A 192 -13.35 -16.13 19.71
N VAL A 193 -13.99 -15.03 19.31
CA VAL A 193 -14.03 -13.76 20.05
C VAL A 193 -15.24 -13.68 20.98
N ASP A 194 -16.34 -14.34 20.60
CA ASP A 194 -17.60 -14.36 21.41
C ASP A 194 -17.55 -15.32 22.61
N VAL A 195 -16.40 -15.89 22.95
CA VAL A 195 -16.27 -16.71 24.17
C VAL A 195 -16.16 -15.77 25.36
N PRO A 196 -17.17 -15.68 26.24
CA PRO A 196 -17.08 -14.88 27.44
C PRO A 196 -15.95 -15.39 28.34
N PRO A 197 -15.25 -14.50 29.05
CA PRO A 197 -14.19 -14.91 29.97
C PRO A 197 -14.77 -15.92 30.98
N GLN A 198 -14.21 -17.10 31.04
CA GLN A 198 -14.56 -18.12 32.01
C GLN A 198 -14.28 -17.53 33.40
N GLN A 199 -15.32 -17.48 34.23
CA GLN A 199 -15.28 -17.04 35.62
C GLN A 199 -14.43 -18.00 36.47
#